data_f0a9e5008d3da5232fa4ffd283ab5f25
#
_entry.id   f0a9e5008d3da5232fa4ffd283ab5f25
#
_cell.length_a   1.000
_cell.length_b   1.000
_cell.length_c   1.000
_cell.angle_alpha   90.00
_cell.angle_beta   90.00
_cell.angle_gamma   90.00
#
_symmetry.space_group_name_H-M   'P 1'
#
loop_
_entity.id
_entity.type
_entity.pdbx_description
1 polymer ?
#
loop_
_entity_poly.entity_id
_entity_poly.type
_entity_poly.pdbx_seq_one_letter_code
_entity_poly.pdbx_strand_id
1 'polypeptide(L)'
;AFMFGAAMIEEGIFTVMGPVAVAICIPPLGMGVATLLNKKKYSITEQEAGKGALAMGLIGITEGAIPFAAADPLRVIPSIMVGSSVGAAVAAIFKVGDHAPHGGPIVLPVVDHRIAFIVSVLIGITITALMVNALKKDVSEDLNMDEEMSA
;
A
#
# COMPACT_ATOMS: atom_id res chain seq x y z
N ALA A 1 -0.71 10.12 12.88
CA ALA A 1 -0.38 8.71 13.15
C ALA A 1 0.83 8.61 14.08
N PHE A 2 1.99 9.22 13.76
CA PHE A 2 3.24 9.10 14.54
C PHE A 2 3.06 9.50 16.03
N MET A 3 2.54 10.69 16.30
CA MET A 3 2.32 11.19 17.68
C MET A 3 1.40 10.28 18.49
N PHE A 4 0.33 9.81 17.87
CA PHE A 4 -0.61 8.89 18.51
C PHE A 4 0.05 7.53 18.79
N GLY A 5 0.79 6.99 17.82
CA GLY A 5 1.52 5.75 17.98
C GLY A 5 2.59 5.82 19.08
N ALA A 6 3.33 6.91 19.15
CA ALA A 6 4.32 7.13 20.21
C ALA A 6 3.66 7.15 21.60
N ALA A 7 2.54 7.87 21.77
CA ALA A 7 1.79 7.92 23.01
C ALA A 7 1.27 6.53 23.43
N MET A 8 0.75 5.73 22.51
CA MET A 8 0.29 4.36 22.80
C MET A 8 1.44 3.44 23.24
N ILE A 9 2.60 3.57 22.59
CA ILE A 9 3.80 2.79 22.96
C ILE A 9 4.29 3.18 24.38
N GLU A 10 4.28 4.47 24.73
CA GLU A 10 4.62 4.93 26.07
C GLU A 10 3.68 4.37 27.15
N GLU A 11 2.40 4.16 26.80
CA GLU A 11 1.41 3.51 27.67
C GLU A 11 1.51 1.97 27.66
N GLY A 12 2.43 1.38 26.91
CA GLY A 12 2.61 -0.06 26.79
C GLY A 12 1.59 -0.75 25.88
N ILE A 13 0.89 0.00 25.02
CA ILE A 13 -0.13 -0.51 24.10
C ILE A 13 0.45 -0.67 22.70
N PHE A 14 1.05 -1.81 22.40
CA PHE A 14 1.73 -2.09 21.13
C PHE A 14 0.79 -2.63 20.04
N THR A 15 -0.34 -3.23 20.44
CA THR A 15 -1.29 -3.90 19.52
C THR A 15 -2.08 -2.92 18.64
N VAL A 16 -2.08 -1.64 18.92
CA VAL A 16 -2.67 -0.60 18.08
C VAL A 16 -1.71 -0.23 16.95
N MET A 17 -0.41 -0.18 17.24
CA MET A 17 0.60 0.18 16.24
C MET A 17 0.81 -0.89 15.17
N GLY A 18 0.70 -2.18 15.49
CA GLY A 18 0.86 -3.26 14.52
C GLY A 18 -0.06 -3.14 13.30
N PRO A 19 -1.39 -3.05 13.44
CA PRO A 19 -2.30 -2.79 12.33
C PRO A 19 -2.01 -1.49 11.57
N VAL A 20 -1.62 -0.42 12.28
CA VAL A 20 -1.24 0.86 11.66
C VAL A 20 0.02 0.70 10.82
N ALA A 21 1.05 0.01 11.34
CA ALA A 21 2.29 -0.26 10.63
C ALA A 21 2.08 -1.07 9.35
N VAL A 22 1.15 -2.03 9.37
CA VAL A 22 0.71 -2.79 8.18
C VAL A 22 0.00 -1.87 7.19
N ALA A 23 -0.96 -1.06 7.64
CA ALA A 23 -1.73 -0.17 6.77
C ALA A 23 -0.87 0.85 6.03
N ILE A 24 0.18 1.37 6.68
CA ILE A 24 1.08 2.40 6.15
C ILE A 24 1.85 1.90 4.91
N CYS A 25 2.34 0.67 4.91
CA CYS A 25 3.20 0.16 3.83
C CYS A 25 2.43 -0.45 2.65
N ILE A 26 1.16 -0.81 2.82
CA ILE A 26 0.36 -1.46 1.77
C ILE A 26 0.15 -0.57 0.54
N PRO A 27 -0.21 0.74 0.64
CA PRO A 27 -0.42 1.57 -0.53
C PRO A 27 0.79 1.61 -1.49
N PRO A 28 2.00 1.99 -1.06
CA PRO A 28 3.14 2.06 -1.97
C PRO A 28 3.60 0.68 -2.45
N LEU A 29 3.59 -0.34 -1.58
CA LEU A 29 3.96 -1.70 -1.99
C LEU A 29 2.94 -2.29 -2.95
N GLY A 30 1.64 -2.10 -2.69
CA GLY A 30 0.56 -2.56 -3.55
C GLY A 30 0.61 -1.93 -4.94
N MET A 31 0.82 -0.62 -5.02
CA MET A 31 0.97 0.09 -6.30
C MET A 31 2.24 -0.33 -7.03
N GLY A 32 3.36 -0.44 -6.33
CA GLY A 32 4.61 -0.92 -6.93
C GLY A 32 4.49 -2.33 -7.50
N VAL A 33 3.87 -3.26 -6.76
CA VAL A 33 3.59 -4.63 -7.24
C VAL A 33 2.61 -4.60 -8.42
N ALA A 34 1.58 -3.77 -8.39
CA ALA A 34 0.61 -3.63 -9.47
C ALA A 34 1.27 -3.25 -10.80
N THR A 35 2.23 -2.30 -10.77
CA THR A 35 2.98 -1.89 -11.97
C THR A 35 3.86 -3.00 -12.53
N LEU A 36 4.41 -3.87 -11.65
CA LEU A 36 5.22 -5.02 -12.08
C LEU A 36 4.37 -6.14 -12.70
N LEU A 37 3.17 -6.39 -12.13
CA LEU A 37 2.27 -7.45 -12.60
C LEU A 37 1.68 -7.14 -13.97
N ASN A 38 1.33 -5.89 -14.25
CA ASN A 38 0.68 -5.52 -15.51
C ASN A 38 1.17 -4.18 -16.06
N LYS A 39 2.37 -4.22 -16.62
CA LYS A 39 3.03 -3.03 -17.18
C LYS A 39 2.24 -2.30 -18.26
N LYS A 40 1.37 -3.01 -19.00
CA LYS A 40 0.57 -2.43 -20.09
C LYS A 40 -0.48 -1.40 -19.60
N LYS A 41 -0.85 -1.48 -18.34
CA LYS A 41 -1.84 -0.59 -17.71
C LYS A 41 -1.22 0.67 -17.09
N TYR A 42 0.08 0.82 -17.20
CA TYR A 42 0.82 1.91 -16.58
C TYR A 42 1.73 2.58 -17.61
N SER A 43 1.73 3.91 -17.64
CA SER A 43 2.67 4.69 -18.41
C SER A 43 4.12 4.43 -17.96
N ILE A 44 5.09 4.79 -18.79
CA ILE A 44 6.51 4.64 -18.44
C ILE A 44 6.83 5.38 -17.15
N THR A 45 6.27 6.57 -16.97
CA THR A 45 6.43 7.38 -15.75
C THR A 45 5.87 6.67 -14.53
N GLU A 46 4.68 6.07 -14.63
CA GLU A 46 4.08 5.29 -13.53
C GLU A 46 4.90 4.03 -13.21
N GLN A 47 5.47 3.36 -14.21
CA GLN A 47 6.33 2.19 -13.99
C GLN A 47 7.62 2.57 -13.23
N GLU A 48 8.23 3.71 -13.55
CA GLU A 48 9.38 4.23 -12.81
C GLU A 48 8.98 4.64 -11.38
N ALA A 49 7.84 5.34 -11.22
CA ALA A 49 7.29 5.66 -9.90
C ALA A 49 7.01 4.39 -9.07
N GLY A 50 6.60 3.28 -9.73
CA GLY A 50 6.39 1.99 -9.08
C GLY A 50 7.63 1.42 -8.40
N LYS A 51 8.79 1.56 -9.03
CA LYS A 51 10.07 1.15 -8.43
C LYS A 51 10.38 1.97 -7.17
N GLY A 52 10.18 3.30 -7.23
CA GLY A 52 10.32 4.18 -6.08
C GLY A 52 9.33 3.85 -4.96
N ALA A 53 8.06 3.56 -5.33
CA ALA A 53 7.03 3.18 -4.39
C ALA A 53 7.38 1.89 -3.63
N LEU A 54 7.96 0.88 -4.29
CA LEU A 54 8.44 -0.33 -3.62
C LEU A 54 9.52 -0.02 -2.58
N ALA A 55 10.51 0.78 -2.94
CA ALA A 55 11.57 1.18 -2.01
C ALA A 55 11.00 1.95 -0.80
N MET A 56 10.11 2.93 -1.05
CA MET A 56 9.45 3.70 -0.01
C MET A 56 8.58 2.82 0.90
N GLY A 57 7.82 1.90 0.32
CA GLY A 57 6.96 0.99 1.08
C GLY A 57 7.74 0.04 1.99
N LEU A 58 8.93 -0.41 1.60
CA LEU A 58 9.80 -1.23 2.43
C LEU A 58 10.27 -0.51 3.70
N ILE A 59 10.49 0.80 3.61
CA ILE A 59 10.86 1.63 4.76
C ILE A 59 9.65 2.32 5.43
N GLY A 60 8.41 1.98 5.01
CA GLY A 60 7.19 2.45 5.64
C GLY A 60 6.78 3.88 5.29
N ILE A 61 7.10 4.34 4.10
CA ILE A 61 6.74 5.68 3.59
C ILE A 61 5.56 5.55 2.63
N THR A 62 4.37 6.00 3.06
CA THR A 62 3.10 5.89 2.31
C THR A 62 3.08 6.78 1.07
N GLU A 63 3.84 7.86 1.06
CA GLU A 63 3.88 8.88 0.02
C GLU A 63 4.28 8.32 -1.34
N GLY A 64 4.91 7.15 -1.40
CA GLY A 64 5.20 6.45 -2.65
C GLY A 64 3.95 6.10 -3.48
N ALA A 65 2.75 6.10 -2.88
CA ALA A 65 1.49 5.91 -3.59
C ALA A 65 0.89 7.20 -4.19
N ILE A 66 1.38 8.38 -3.80
CA ILE A 66 0.80 9.69 -4.22
C ILE A 66 0.78 9.86 -5.75
N PRO A 67 1.85 9.57 -6.50
CA PRO A 67 1.82 9.76 -7.96
C PRO A 67 0.69 8.97 -8.65
N PHE A 68 0.40 7.77 -8.16
CA PHE A 68 -0.68 6.93 -8.69
C PHE A 68 -2.06 7.45 -8.31
N ALA A 69 -2.23 7.87 -7.05
CA ALA A 69 -3.49 8.44 -6.57
C ALA A 69 -3.80 9.79 -7.26
N ALA A 70 -2.78 10.56 -7.64
CA ALA A 70 -2.95 11.80 -8.38
C ALA A 70 -3.30 11.55 -9.86
N ALA A 71 -2.72 10.51 -10.47
CA ALA A 71 -2.97 10.16 -11.88
C ALA A 71 -4.36 9.54 -12.09
N ASP A 72 -4.81 8.67 -11.17
CA ASP A 72 -6.09 7.96 -11.28
C ASP A 72 -6.76 7.76 -9.91
N PRO A 73 -7.32 8.83 -9.33
CA PRO A 73 -7.86 8.79 -7.96
C PRO A 73 -9.03 7.82 -7.81
N LEU A 74 -9.89 7.69 -8.83
CA LEU A 74 -11.10 6.90 -8.75
C LEU A 74 -10.86 5.39 -8.70
N ARG A 75 -9.74 4.92 -9.23
CA ARG A 75 -9.38 3.50 -9.25
C ARG A 75 -8.33 3.18 -8.18
N VAL A 76 -7.36 4.07 -7.98
CA VAL A 76 -6.26 3.85 -7.04
C VAL A 76 -6.72 4.01 -5.60
N ILE A 77 -7.42 5.10 -5.25
CA ILE A 77 -7.81 5.37 -3.86
C ILE A 77 -8.67 4.24 -3.27
N PRO A 78 -9.77 3.78 -3.92
CA PRO A 78 -10.54 2.65 -3.38
C PRO A 78 -9.70 1.38 -3.23
N SER A 79 -8.80 1.10 -4.16
CA SER A 79 -7.96 -0.10 -4.12
C SER A 79 -7.00 -0.11 -2.93
N ILE A 80 -6.31 1.01 -2.68
CA ILE A 80 -5.42 1.13 -1.52
C ILE A 80 -6.19 1.15 -0.19
N MET A 81 -7.38 1.76 -0.17
CA MET A 81 -8.25 1.75 1.03
C MET A 81 -8.68 0.34 1.41
N VAL A 82 -9.20 -0.43 0.46
CA VAL A 82 -9.64 -1.81 0.70
C VAL A 82 -8.47 -2.68 1.12
N GLY A 83 -7.36 -2.66 0.38
CA GLY A 83 -6.19 -3.46 0.69
C GLY A 83 -5.60 -3.14 2.07
N SER A 84 -5.45 -1.85 2.40
CA SER A 84 -4.93 -1.41 3.70
C SER A 84 -5.87 -1.78 4.84
N SER A 85 -7.18 -1.61 4.65
CA SER A 85 -8.18 -1.96 5.68
C SER A 85 -8.19 -3.46 5.97
N VAL A 86 -8.15 -4.30 4.93
CA VAL A 86 -8.11 -5.76 5.11
C VAL A 86 -6.80 -6.19 5.75
N GLY A 87 -5.66 -5.69 5.29
CA GLY A 87 -4.37 -6.00 5.89
C GLY A 87 -4.29 -5.60 7.37
N ALA A 88 -4.75 -4.38 7.71
CA ALA A 88 -4.83 -3.92 9.09
C ALA A 88 -5.78 -4.77 9.95
N ALA A 89 -6.95 -5.16 9.41
CA ALA A 89 -7.89 -6.01 10.11
C ALA A 89 -7.29 -7.40 10.42
N VAL A 90 -6.58 -7.99 9.47
CA VAL A 90 -5.86 -9.27 9.69
C VAL A 90 -4.80 -9.11 10.78
N ALA A 91 -4.00 -8.04 10.74
CA ALA A 91 -3.01 -7.77 11.77
C ALA A 91 -3.64 -7.58 13.17
N ALA A 92 -4.80 -6.90 13.25
CA ALA A 92 -5.54 -6.70 14.48
C ALA A 92 -6.08 -8.03 15.06
N ILE A 93 -6.63 -8.90 14.20
CA ILE A 93 -7.12 -10.23 14.60
C ILE A 93 -6.00 -11.08 15.23
N PHE A 94 -4.81 -11.03 14.61
CA PHE A 94 -3.64 -11.75 15.12
C PHE A 94 -2.89 -11.01 16.24
N LYS A 95 -3.44 -9.87 16.72
CA LYS A 95 -2.86 -9.05 17.80
C LYS A 95 -1.38 -8.72 17.54
N VAL A 96 -1.07 -8.37 16.30
CA VAL A 96 0.28 -7.93 15.93
C VAL A 96 0.61 -6.67 16.72
N GLY A 97 1.69 -6.70 17.50
CA GLY A 97 2.22 -5.56 18.23
C GLY A 97 3.42 -4.96 17.51
N ASP A 98 3.53 -3.63 17.50
CA ASP A 98 4.70 -2.93 16.99
C ASP A 98 5.22 -1.99 18.07
N HIS A 99 6.49 -2.15 18.43
CA HIS A 99 7.17 -1.39 19.47
C HIS A 99 7.84 -0.11 18.92
N ALA A 100 7.72 0.14 17.61
CA ALA A 100 8.20 1.36 16.98
C ALA A 100 7.02 2.22 16.49
N PRO A 101 7.06 3.55 16.59
CA PRO A 101 6.04 4.44 16.03
C PRO A 101 6.24 4.63 14.52
N HIS A 102 6.50 3.55 13.81
CA HIS A 102 6.81 3.51 12.38
C HIS A 102 6.13 2.29 11.72
N GLY A 103 6.09 2.25 10.40
CA GLY A 103 5.47 1.17 9.65
C GLY A 103 6.42 0.54 8.64
N GLY A 104 5.93 -0.49 7.96
CA GLY A 104 6.64 -1.18 6.90
C GLY A 104 7.53 -2.33 7.38
N PRO A 105 8.04 -3.13 6.43
CA PRO A 105 8.91 -4.26 6.74
C PRO A 105 10.18 -3.94 7.55
N ILE A 106 10.61 -2.69 7.56
CA ILE A 106 11.78 -2.25 8.34
C ILE A 106 11.59 -2.46 9.85
N VAL A 107 10.34 -2.46 10.36
CA VAL A 107 10.04 -2.66 11.79
C VAL A 107 10.02 -4.13 12.21
N LEU A 108 10.20 -5.08 11.30
CA LEU A 108 10.20 -6.53 11.62
C LEU A 108 11.04 -6.96 12.82
N PRO A 109 12.21 -6.36 13.11
CA PRO A 109 12.98 -6.72 14.31
C PRO A 109 12.26 -6.45 15.62
N VAL A 110 11.37 -5.45 15.66
CA VAL A 110 10.68 -4.96 16.86
C VAL A 110 9.16 -5.26 16.86
N VAL A 111 8.70 -6.05 15.91
CA VAL A 111 7.30 -6.48 15.79
C VAL A 111 7.07 -7.80 16.50
N ASP A 112 6.01 -7.87 17.30
CA ASP A 112 5.48 -9.12 17.84
C ASP A 112 4.70 -9.87 16.74
N HIS A 113 4.75 -11.21 16.76
CA HIS A 113 4.08 -12.04 15.76
C HIS A 113 4.49 -11.72 14.32
N ARG A 114 5.80 -11.71 14.04
CA ARG A 114 6.41 -11.35 12.73
C ARG A 114 5.78 -12.05 11.53
N ILE A 115 5.44 -13.35 11.67
CA ILE A 115 4.79 -14.11 10.59
C ILE A 115 3.41 -13.52 10.28
N ALA A 116 2.62 -13.21 11.31
CA ALA A 116 1.32 -12.61 11.13
C ALA A 116 1.41 -11.20 10.49
N PHE A 117 2.42 -10.42 10.86
CA PHE A 117 2.72 -9.13 10.21
C PHE A 117 2.97 -9.30 8.72
N ILE A 118 3.89 -10.21 8.33
CA ILE A 118 4.23 -10.47 6.93
C ILE A 118 2.99 -10.94 6.15
N VAL A 119 2.22 -11.89 6.69
CA VAL A 119 0.99 -12.40 6.06
C VAL A 119 -0.03 -11.27 5.85
N SER A 120 -0.22 -10.42 6.85
CA SER A 120 -1.14 -9.28 6.77
C SER A 120 -0.74 -8.28 5.67
N VAL A 121 0.56 -7.98 5.58
CA VAL A 121 1.12 -7.10 4.54
C VAL A 121 0.93 -7.73 3.17
N LEU A 122 1.26 -9.01 2.99
CA LEU A 122 1.11 -9.71 1.71
C LEU A 122 -0.35 -9.78 1.24
N ILE A 123 -1.29 -10.05 2.14
CA ILE A 123 -2.73 -10.03 1.82
C ILE A 123 -3.15 -8.64 1.34
N GLY A 124 -2.79 -7.59 2.06
CA GLY A 124 -3.14 -6.22 1.68
C GLY A 124 -2.53 -5.78 0.35
N ILE A 125 -1.25 -6.10 0.10
CA ILE A 125 -0.57 -5.86 -1.16
C ILE A 125 -1.28 -6.56 -2.31
N THR A 126 -1.59 -7.84 -2.14
CA THR A 126 -2.25 -8.66 -3.17
C THR A 126 -3.61 -8.09 -3.53
N ILE A 127 -4.44 -7.75 -2.54
CA ILE A 127 -5.76 -7.14 -2.76
C ILE A 127 -5.62 -5.81 -3.49
N THR A 128 -4.73 -4.92 -3.03
CA THR A 128 -4.49 -3.63 -3.68
C THR A 128 -4.07 -3.80 -5.14
N ALA A 129 -3.07 -4.64 -5.40
CA ALA A 129 -2.52 -4.84 -6.73
C ALA A 129 -3.54 -5.47 -7.70
N LEU A 130 -4.28 -6.48 -7.25
CA LEU A 130 -5.29 -7.12 -8.07
C LEU A 130 -6.48 -6.19 -8.35
N MET A 131 -6.94 -5.47 -7.32
CA MET A 131 -8.09 -4.57 -7.45
C MET A 131 -7.78 -3.40 -8.38
N VAL A 132 -6.64 -2.73 -8.23
CA VAL A 132 -6.28 -1.64 -9.13
C VAL A 132 -6.07 -2.12 -10.56
N ASN A 133 -5.43 -3.28 -10.74
CA ASN A 133 -5.24 -3.87 -12.07
C ASN A 133 -6.56 -4.33 -12.72
N ALA A 134 -7.55 -4.74 -11.94
CA ALA A 134 -8.88 -5.06 -12.44
C ALA A 134 -9.66 -3.80 -12.87
N LEU A 135 -9.48 -2.70 -12.15
CA LEU A 135 -10.19 -1.44 -12.42
C LEU A 135 -9.52 -0.59 -13.51
N LYS A 136 -8.19 -0.65 -13.64
CA LYS A 136 -7.43 0.12 -14.64
C LYS A 136 -7.58 -0.52 -16.04
N LYS A 137 -7.80 0.33 -17.05
CA LYS A 137 -7.76 -0.05 -18.47
C LYS A 137 -6.34 -0.02 -19.02
N ASP A 138 -6.11 -0.59 -20.18
CA ASP A 138 -4.82 -0.51 -20.86
C ASP A 138 -4.59 0.91 -21.38
N VAL A 139 -3.36 1.42 -21.27
CA VAL A 139 -3.00 2.79 -21.66
C VAL A 139 -3.28 3.05 -23.16
N SER A 140 -3.16 2.04 -24.01
CA SER A 140 -3.49 2.11 -25.44
C SER A 140 -4.99 2.33 -25.72
N GLU A 141 -5.87 1.85 -24.85
CA GLU A 141 -7.32 2.05 -25.01
C GLU A 141 -7.73 3.45 -24.57
N ASP A 142 -7.10 3.99 -23.51
CA ASP A 142 -7.39 5.35 -23.04
C ASP A 142 -6.96 6.40 -24.11
N LEU A 143 -5.80 6.21 -24.78
CA LEU A 143 -5.36 7.10 -25.88
C LEU A 143 -6.31 7.08 -27.09
N ASN A 144 -6.83 5.91 -27.46
CA ASN A 144 -7.77 5.80 -28.58
C ASN A 144 -9.12 6.46 -28.26
N MET A 145 -9.59 6.39 -27.01
CA MET A 145 -10.83 7.07 -26.60
C MET A 145 -10.71 8.58 -26.58
N ASP A 146 -9.55 9.11 -26.19
CA ASP A 146 -9.28 10.57 -26.21
C ASP A 146 -9.20 11.10 -27.65
N GLU A 147 -8.66 10.32 -28.59
CA GLU A 147 -8.66 10.67 -30.02
C GLU A 147 -10.08 10.65 -30.63
N GLU A 148 -10.90 9.68 -30.29
CA GLU A 148 -12.30 9.62 -30.76
C GLU A 148 -13.18 10.73 -30.18
N MET A 149 -12.94 11.17 -28.95
CA MET A 149 -13.67 12.27 -28.32
C MET A 149 -13.23 13.65 -28.80
N SER A 150 -12.04 13.76 -29.40
CA SER A 150 -11.47 15.02 -29.93
C SER A 150 -11.76 15.23 -31.43
N ALA A 151 -12.30 14.24 -32.12
CA ALA A 151 -12.64 14.27 -33.55
C ALA A 151 -14.11 14.60 -33.75
#